data_e41bc6dc215f83511b2c59db1e7f23e4
#
_entry.id   e41bc6dc215f83511b2c59db1e7f23e4
#
_cell.length_a   1.000
_cell.length_b   1.000
_cell.length_c   1.000
_cell.angle_alpha   90.00
_cell.angle_beta   90.00
_cell.angle_gamma   90.00
#
_symmetry.space_group_name_H-M   'P 1'
#
loop_
_entity.id
_entity.type
_entity.pdbx_description
1 polymer ?
#
loop_
_entity_poly.entity_id
_entity_poly.type
_entity_poly.pdbx_seq_one_letter_code
_entity_poly.pdbx_strand_id
1 'polypeptide(L)'
;MSPAILSRLIYITLGNIFKRRWVSGTIVLASTLVVIVLVGFLSMSEGFRQALNNTGSENIAMLMSGQAQNEMNSQLTREQIELLQSAPGVKKLDGNTLLSSELSVIVGVRTRAENIKRNITLRGMTKYGPVLREGFKLTSGRMFSPGLNEILVGEKVAGEVKGLDVGNTLRLSGSDWTVVGTFSLAGNLFESEVWADLSSVQSAYNRHNQYQSARIALIDKDALFDLTLYSAEDIRLDLAVQSEKQYFSKQTEGMVNLVSYLAWPLAILLSIGTFTGIYNAMQISIDSRRREFVILRQLGFSRWGIFISVLFESLLCSVVGAGVGIGIALLVFDGFIATTMGSSFDSVSYSLSVNGSIVLQAFLLSAIVGFLAVCIPAHRGVNQRLAL
;
A
#
# COMPACT_ATOMS: atom_id res chain seq x y z
N MET A 1 7.79 -31.21 37.60
CA MET A 1 7.28 -32.22 36.65
C MET A 1 8.42 -32.55 35.70
N SER A 2 8.72 -33.85 35.49
CA SER A 2 9.80 -34.18 34.56
C SER A 2 9.40 -33.82 33.10
N PRO A 3 10.34 -33.41 32.24
CA PRO A 3 10.05 -33.10 30.83
C PRO A 3 9.36 -34.23 30.09
N ALA A 4 9.67 -35.49 30.46
CA ALA A 4 9.08 -36.70 29.89
C ALA A 4 7.56 -36.85 30.18
N ILE A 5 7.08 -36.38 31.33
CA ILE A 5 5.65 -36.41 31.67
C ILE A 5 4.89 -35.36 30.87
N LEU A 6 5.50 -34.18 30.68
CA LEU A 6 4.90 -33.09 29.88
C LEU A 6 4.80 -33.48 28.41
N SER A 7 5.84 -34.10 27.83
CA SER A 7 5.83 -34.55 26.44
C SER A 7 4.74 -35.62 26.17
N ARG A 8 4.53 -36.54 27.08
CA ARG A 8 3.45 -37.54 26.99
C ARG A 8 2.07 -36.90 27.04
N LEU A 9 1.85 -35.91 27.92
CA LEU A 9 0.59 -35.17 27.98
C LEU A 9 0.32 -34.42 26.67
N ILE A 10 1.30 -33.75 26.12
CA ILE A 10 1.20 -33.06 24.84
C ILE A 10 0.87 -34.06 23.72
N TYR A 11 1.51 -35.22 23.69
CA TYR A 11 1.23 -36.26 22.70
C TYR A 11 -0.22 -36.76 22.76
N ILE A 12 -0.74 -37.01 23.95
CA ILE A 12 -2.15 -37.41 24.18
C ILE A 12 -3.09 -36.31 23.71
N THR A 13 -2.76 -35.05 23.99
CA THR A 13 -3.57 -33.88 23.60
C THR A 13 -3.61 -33.70 22.08
N LEU A 14 -2.48 -33.87 21.39
CA LEU A 14 -2.39 -33.82 19.93
C LEU A 14 -3.29 -34.89 19.26
N GLY A 15 -3.33 -36.13 19.80
CA GLY A 15 -4.22 -37.18 19.30
C GLY A 15 -5.70 -36.85 19.46
N ASN A 16 -6.05 -35.99 20.42
CA ASN A 16 -7.45 -35.60 20.68
C ASN A 16 -7.92 -34.43 19.82
N ILE A 17 -7.03 -33.63 19.22
CA ILE A 17 -7.38 -32.51 18.33
C ILE A 17 -8.25 -33.00 17.16
N PHE A 18 -7.86 -34.08 16.51
CA PHE A 18 -8.62 -34.69 15.42
C PHE A 18 -9.99 -35.23 15.82
N LYS A 19 -10.12 -35.76 17.05
CA LYS A 19 -11.42 -36.21 17.58
C LYS A 19 -12.38 -35.04 17.83
N ARG A 20 -11.88 -33.84 18.00
CA ARG A 20 -12.62 -32.59 18.31
C ARG A 20 -12.62 -31.60 17.18
N ARG A 21 -12.69 -32.10 15.95
CA ARG A 21 -12.59 -31.30 14.72
C ARG A 21 -13.46 -30.03 14.72
N TRP A 22 -14.62 -30.04 15.35
CA TRP A 22 -15.50 -28.87 15.41
C TRP A 22 -14.93 -27.73 16.28
N VAL A 23 -14.46 -28.04 17.49
CA VAL A 23 -13.87 -27.02 18.39
C VAL A 23 -12.54 -26.53 17.84
N SER A 24 -11.66 -27.43 17.43
CA SER A 24 -10.38 -27.05 16.82
C SER A 24 -10.58 -26.29 15.52
N GLY A 25 -11.58 -26.68 14.72
CA GLY A 25 -11.94 -25.99 13.47
C GLY A 25 -12.43 -24.56 13.69
N THR A 26 -13.25 -24.30 14.74
CA THR A 26 -13.68 -22.93 15.05
C THR A 26 -12.51 -22.04 15.46
N ILE A 27 -11.54 -22.55 16.23
CA ILE A 27 -10.33 -21.81 16.62
C ILE A 27 -9.49 -21.48 15.38
N VAL A 28 -9.23 -22.49 14.55
CA VAL A 28 -8.46 -22.32 13.30
C VAL A 28 -9.13 -21.29 12.40
N LEU A 29 -10.43 -21.42 12.16
CA LEU A 29 -11.19 -20.52 11.28
C LEU A 29 -11.20 -19.08 11.81
N ALA A 30 -11.44 -18.89 13.11
CA ALA A 30 -11.45 -17.58 13.74
C ALA A 30 -10.06 -16.89 13.64
N SER A 31 -9.00 -17.65 13.92
CA SER A 31 -7.62 -17.15 13.78
C SER A 31 -7.28 -16.83 12.32
N THR A 32 -7.69 -17.69 11.38
CA THR A 32 -7.50 -17.47 9.94
C THR A 32 -8.15 -16.15 9.48
N LEU A 33 -9.39 -15.90 9.87
CA LEU A 33 -10.12 -14.68 9.46
C LEU A 33 -9.44 -13.40 9.96
N VAL A 34 -9.04 -13.35 11.23
CA VAL A 34 -8.33 -12.17 11.78
C VAL A 34 -7.03 -11.92 11.04
N VAL A 35 -6.27 -12.97 10.76
CA VAL A 35 -4.99 -12.87 10.07
C VAL A 35 -5.19 -12.39 8.62
N ILE A 36 -6.15 -12.94 7.88
CA ILE A 36 -6.43 -12.50 6.50
C ILE A 36 -6.77 -11.02 6.46
N VAL A 37 -7.66 -10.56 7.34
CA VAL A 37 -8.09 -9.15 7.36
C VAL A 37 -6.92 -8.24 7.73
N LEU A 38 -6.16 -8.58 8.77
CA LEU A 38 -5.02 -7.76 9.19
C LEU A 38 -3.94 -7.69 8.11
N VAL A 39 -3.57 -8.85 7.52
CA VAL A 39 -2.59 -8.88 6.43
C VAL A 39 -3.10 -8.09 5.23
N GLY A 40 -4.38 -8.18 4.88
CA GLY A 40 -4.98 -7.43 3.77
C GLY A 40 -4.82 -5.91 3.95
N PHE A 41 -5.17 -5.37 5.11
CA PHE A 41 -5.00 -3.93 5.39
C PHE A 41 -3.54 -3.51 5.44
N LEU A 42 -2.68 -4.28 6.10
CA LEU A 42 -1.27 -3.94 6.20
C LEU A 42 -0.54 -4.05 4.85
N SER A 43 -0.90 -5.03 4.01
CA SER A 43 -0.34 -5.17 2.66
C SER A 43 -0.77 -4.04 1.74
N MET A 44 -2.00 -3.52 1.91
CA MET A 44 -2.46 -2.32 1.22
C MET A 44 -1.62 -1.09 1.59
N SER A 45 -1.41 -0.88 2.89
CA SER A 45 -0.56 0.22 3.40
C SER A 45 0.88 0.10 2.90
N GLU A 46 1.45 -1.09 2.94
CA GLU A 46 2.84 -1.32 2.51
C GLU A 46 3.02 -1.19 1.00
N GLY A 47 2.09 -1.73 0.21
CA GLY A 47 2.13 -1.59 -1.25
C GLY A 47 2.05 -0.13 -1.69
N PHE A 48 1.16 0.65 -1.08
CA PHE A 48 1.06 2.08 -1.33
C PHE A 48 2.34 2.82 -0.91
N ARG A 49 2.89 2.50 0.26
CA ARG A 49 4.16 3.05 0.74
C ARG A 49 5.31 2.76 -0.21
N GLN A 50 5.42 1.54 -0.72
CA GLN A 50 6.47 1.17 -1.68
C GLN A 50 6.30 1.90 -3.01
N ALA A 51 5.08 1.99 -3.53
CA ALA A 51 4.82 2.72 -4.77
C ALA A 51 5.23 4.19 -4.67
N LEU A 52 4.94 4.84 -3.54
CA LEU A 52 5.31 6.24 -3.29
C LEU A 52 6.80 6.42 -3.01
N ASN A 53 7.41 5.55 -2.20
CA ASN A 53 8.84 5.62 -1.90
C ASN A 53 9.72 5.39 -3.15
N ASN A 54 9.22 4.64 -4.12
CA ASN A 54 9.86 4.43 -5.42
C ASN A 54 9.55 5.56 -6.41
N THR A 55 8.70 6.53 -6.02
CA THR A 55 8.34 7.66 -6.85
C THR A 55 9.14 8.87 -6.44
N GLY A 56 9.74 9.54 -7.43
CA GLY A 56 10.53 10.74 -7.23
C GLY A 56 11.99 10.50 -6.84
N SER A 57 12.81 11.50 -7.14
CA SER A 57 14.25 11.51 -6.91
C SER A 57 14.65 12.65 -5.96
N GLU A 58 15.72 12.46 -5.20
CA GLU A 58 16.33 13.52 -4.41
C GLU A 58 17.08 14.53 -5.30
N ASN A 59 17.48 14.12 -6.51
CA ASN A 59 18.21 14.94 -7.47
C ASN A 59 17.28 15.72 -8.42
N ILE A 60 15.98 15.62 -8.24
CA ILE A 60 14.97 16.38 -8.98
C ILE A 60 14.28 17.32 -7.99
N ALA A 61 14.41 18.62 -8.23
CA ALA A 61 13.64 19.64 -7.54
C ALA A 61 12.24 19.72 -8.15
N MET A 62 11.23 19.75 -7.31
CA MET A 62 9.85 20.03 -7.67
C MET A 62 9.46 21.39 -7.10
N LEU A 63 9.02 22.27 -7.98
CA LEU A 63 8.64 23.64 -7.65
C LEU A 63 7.16 23.83 -7.91
N MET A 64 6.50 24.45 -6.96
CA MET A 64 5.07 24.79 -7.00
C MET A 64 4.86 26.20 -6.46
N SER A 65 3.66 26.77 -6.62
CA SER A 65 3.33 28.03 -5.95
C SER A 65 3.50 27.92 -4.44
N GLY A 66 4.00 28.97 -3.78
CA GLY A 66 4.37 28.95 -2.36
C GLY A 66 3.28 28.52 -1.39
N GLN A 67 2.01 28.71 -1.74
CA GLN A 67 0.85 28.32 -0.92
C GLN A 67 0.21 26.99 -1.33
N ALA A 68 0.70 26.33 -2.40
CA ALA A 68 0.10 25.13 -2.91
C ALA A 68 0.43 23.90 -2.04
N GLN A 69 -0.58 23.18 -1.59
CA GLN A 69 -0.41 21.94 -0.83
C GLN A 69 -0.19 20.72 -1.75
N ASN A 70 -0.66 20.79 -2.98
CA ASN A 70 -0.49 19.75 -4.00
C ASN A 70 -0.33 20.37 -5.39
N GLU A 71 0.12 19.55 -6.34
CA GLU A 71 0.39 19.97 -7.71
C GLU A 71 -0.85 20.55 -8.41
N MET A 72 -2.03 19.98 -8.17
CA MET A 72 -3.28 20.41 -8.83
C MET A 72 -3.77 21.80 -8.40
N ASN A 73 -3.43 22.21 -7.16
CA ASN A 73 -3.81 23.51 -6.60
C ASN A 73 -2.74 24.58 -6.84
N SER A 74 -1.65 24.22 -7.50
CA SER A 74 -0.54 25.11 -7.83
C SER A 74 -0.76 25.77 -9.18
N GLN A 75 -0.32 27.02 -9.28
CA GLN A 75 -0.31 27.77 -10.54
C GLN A 75 1.00 28.56 -10.63
N LEU A 76 1.75 28.27 -11.67
CA LEU A 76 2.98 28.97 -12.02
C LEU A 76 2.76 29.81 -13.27
N THR A 77 3.43 30.95 -13.34
CA THR A 77 3.41 31.83 -14.50
C THR A 77 4.53 31.51 -15.48
N ARG A 78 4.39 31.98 -16.70
CA ARG A 78 5.43 31.86 -17.71
C ARG A 78 6.71 32.58 -17.29
N GLU A 79 6.60 33.74 -16.66
CA GLU A 79 7.76 34.51 -16.15
C GLU A 79 8.54 33.70 -15.12
N GLN A 80 7.86 33.03 -14.17
CA GLN A 80 8.50 32.16 -13.19
C GLN A 80 9.27 31.01 -13.87
N ILE A 81 8.68 30.37 -14.88
CA ILE A 81 9.35 29.31 -15.63
C ILE A 81 10.59 29.83 -16.37
N GLU A 82 10.54 31.01 -16.95
CA GLU A 82 11.67 31.65 -17.64
C GLU A 82 12.79 31.99 -16.65
N LEU A 83 12.48 32.54 -15.48
CA LEU A 83 13.45 32.79 -14.41
C LEU A 83 14.14 31.50 -13.93
N LEU A 84 13.40 30.42 -13.80
CA LEU A 84 13.94 29.12 -13.39
C LEU A 84 14.95 28.52 -14.38
N GLN A 85 14.92 28.92 -15.64
CA GLN A 85 15.94 28.49 -16.63
C GLN A 85 17.35 28.99 -16.30
N SER A 86 17.45 30.08 -15.54
CA SER A 86 18.71 30.71 -15.12
C SER A 86 19.11 30.38 -13.69
N ALA A 87 18.34 29.53 -13.00
CA ALA A 87 18.54 29.20 -11.60
C ALA A 87 19.93 28.53 -11.38
N PRO A 88 20.57 28.77 -10.22
CA PRO A 88 21.83 28.11 -9.86
C PRO A 88 21.61 26.63 -9.53
N GLY A 89 22.70 25.84 -9.57
CA GLY A 89 22.68 24.44 -9.14
C GLY A 89 21.93 23.47 -10.05
N VAL A 90 21.51 23.89 -11.25
CA VAL A 90 20.69 23.08 -12.18
C VAL A 90 21.55 22.40 -13.24
N LYS A 91 21.18 21.15 -13.57
CA LYS A 91 21.84 20.42 -14.69
C LYS A 91 21.44 21.02 -16.04
N LYS A 92 22.41 21.03 -16.93
CA LYS A 92 22.20 21.46 -18.33
C LYS A 92 22.53 20.30 -19.28
N LEU A 93 21.76 20.17 -20.33
CA LEU A 93 21.96 19.24 -21.42
C LEU A 93 22.05 20.07 -22.71
N ASP A 94 23.15 19.97 -23.46
CA ASP A 94 23.39 20.73 -24.68
C ASP A 94 23.16 22.25 -24.51
N GLY A 95 23.61 22.80 -23.37
CA GLY A 95 23.44 24.21 -23.03
C GLY A 95 22.07 24.63 -22.50
N ASN A 96 21.06 23.76 -22.54
CA ASN A 96 19.72 24.04 -22.05
C ASN A 96 19.52 23.44 -20.65
N THR A 97 18.85 24.16 -19.79
CA THR A 97 18.46 23.68 -18.45
C THR A 97 17.52 22.48 -18.57
N LEU A 98 17.85 21.40 -17.86
CA LEU A 98 16.96 20.23 -17.73
C LEU A 98 15.77 20.58 -16.83
N LEU A 99 14.80 21.27 -17.42
CA LEU A 99 13.57 21.73 -16.79
C LEU A 99 12.37 21.20 -17.56
N SER A 100 11.39 20.65 -16.86
CA SER A 100 10.08 20.34 -17.38
C SER A 100 9.03 21.14 -16.61
N SER A 101 8.35 22.05 -17.30
CA SER A 101 7.11 22.63 -16.80
C SER A 101 5.95 21.70 -17.13
N GLU A 102 5.04 21.53 -16.19
CA GLU A 102 4.01 20.50 -16.27
C GLU A 102 2.61 21.03 -15.91
N LEU A 103 1.62 20.42 -16.56
CA LEU A 103 0.20 20.67 -16.32
C LEU A 103 -0.51 19.32 -16.24
N SER A 104 -1.18 19.06 -15.13
CA SER A 104 -1.96 17.84 -14.90
C SER A 104 -3.45 18.13 -14.98
N VAL A 105 -4.18 17.30 -15.70
CA VAL A 105 -5.65 17.37 -15.80
C VAL A 105 -6.23 15.98 -15.53
N ILE A 106 -7.37 15.94 -14.85
CA ILE A 106 -8.07 14.69 -14.58
C ILE A 106 -9.00 14.39 -15.74
N VAL A 107 -8.88 13.20 -16.30
CA VAL A 107 -9.68 12.73 -17.42
C VAL A 107 -10.46 11.48 -17.05
N GLY A 108 -11.75 11.43 -17.41
CA GLY A 108 -12.60 10.28 -17.17
C GLY A 108 -12.46 9.26 -18.28
N VAL A 109 -12.08 8.04 -17.94
CA VAL A 109 -11.95 6.90 -18.84
C VAL A 109 -12.82 5.74 -18.37
N ARG A 110 -12.90 4.65 -19.14
CA ARG A 110 -13.65 3.44 -18.76
C ARG A 110 -12.71 2.24 -18.57
N THR A 111 -12.94 1.51 -17.48
CA THR A 111 -12.17 0.29 -17.19
C THR A 111 -12.52 -0.84 -18.18
N ARG A 112 -11.55 -1.76 -18.44
CA ARG A 112 -11.75 -2.92 -19.32
C ARG A 112 -12.71 -3.94 -18.69
N ALA A 113 -12.54 -4.24 -17.40
CA ALA A 113 -13.25 -5.34 -16.74
C ALA A 113 -14.73 -5.02 -16.50
N GLU A 114 -15.02 -3.85 -15.92
CA GLU A 114 -16.36 -3.54 -15.41
C GLU A 114 -17.05 -2.39 -16.16
N ASN A 115 -16.38 -1.78 -17.15
CA ASN A 115 -16.86 -0.61 -17.89
C ASN A 115 -17.26 0.59 -16.99
N ILE A 116 -16.67 0.66 -15.78
CA ILE A 116 -16.91 1.72 -14.80
C ILE A 116 -16.10 2.96 -15.18
N LYS A 117 -16.65 4.15 -14.91
CA LYS A 117 -15.93 5.42 -15.06
C LYS A 117 -14.79 5.49 -14.02
N ARG A 118 -13.60 5.81 -14.48
CA ARG A 118 -12.42 6.01 -13.69
C ARG A 118 -11.74 7.32 -14.06
N ASN A 119 -11.21 8.01 -13.09
CA ASN A 119 -10.42 9.21 -13.28
C ASN A 119 -8.94 8.85 -13.35
N ILE A 120 -8.25 9.28 -14.38
CA ILE A 120 -6.80 9.15 -14.51
C ILE A 120 -6.18 10.52 -14.75
N THR A 121 -4.90 10.68 -14.43
CA THR A 121 -4.17 11.92 -14.69
C THR A 121 -3.61 11.91 -16.11
N LEU A 122 -3.98 12.93 -16.90
CA LEU A 122 -3.31 13.29 -18.14
C LEU A 122 -2.32 14.42 -17.81
N ARG A 123 -1.04 14.12 -17.93
CA ARG A 123 0.06 15.06 -17.64
C ARG A 123 0.65 15.60 -18.95
N GLY A 124 0.53 16.91 -19.16
CA GLY A 124 1.26 17.64 -20.17
C GLY A 124 2.64 18.00 -19.64
N MET A 125 3.69 17.67 -20.37
CA MET A 125 5.08 17.94 -20.00
C MET A 125 5.92 18.38 -21.20
N THR A 126 7.05 19.03 -20.93
CA THR A 126 7.99 19.35 -22.00
C THR A 126 8.76 18.11 -22.46
N LYS A 127 9.52 18.22 -23.54
CA LYS A 127 10.36 17.12 -24.05
C LYS A 127 11.34 16.52 -23.02
N TYR A 128 11.69 17.28 -21.98
CA TYR A 128 12.58 16.83 -20.90
C TYR A 128 11.84 16.09 -19.79
N GLY A 129 10.50 16.14 -19.75
CA GLY A 129 9.70 15.50 -18.71
C GLY A 129 10.04 14.03 -18.50
N PRO A 130 10.00 13.18 -19.54
CA PRO A 130 10.35 11.77 -19.41
C PRO A 130 11.82 11.53 -18.99
N VAL A 131 12.76 12.40 -19.46
CA VAL A 131 14.19 12.28 -19.14
C VAL A 131 14.45 12.55 -17.65
N LEU A 132 13.66 13.42 -17.02
CA LEU A 132 13.75 13.74 -15.59
C LEU A 132 13.25 12.60 -14.68
N ARG A 133 12.56 11.57 -15.20
CA ARG A 133 12.09 10.44 -14.43
C ARG A 133 13.09 9.32 -14.45
N GLU A 134 13.77 9.10 -13.32
CA GLU A 134 14.73 8.02 -13.18
C GLU A 134 14.07 6.65 -13.45
N GLY A 135 14.73 5.82 -14.25
CA GLY A 135 14.22 4.50 -14.60
C GLY A 135 13.16 4.47 -15.71
N PHE A 136 12.90 5.60 -16.37
CA PHE A 136 11.98 5.63 -17.51
C PHE A 136 12.44 4.65 -18.61
N LYS A 137 11.51 3.80 -19.03
CA LYS A 137 11.69 2.85 -20.13
C LYS A 137 10.47 2.87 -21.03
N LEU A 138 10.68 3.11 -22.31
CA LEU A 138 9.64 2.91 -23.31
C LEU A 138 9.51 1.40 -23.55
N THR A 139 8.33 0.84 -23.27
CA THR A 139 8.09 -0.61 -23.36
C THR A 139 7.49 -1.00 -24.71
N SER A 140 6.75 -0.10 -25.35
CA SER A 140 6.19 -0.32 -26.69
C SER A 140 5.96 1.00 -27.41
N GLY A 141 6.03 1.00 -28.73
CA GLY A 141 5.74 2.16 -29.56
C GLY A 141 6.88 3.20 -29.60
N ARG A 142 6.53 4.48 -29.56
CA ARG A 142 7.44 5.61 -29.65
C ARG A 142 7.05 6.74 -28.70
N MET A 143 7.94 7.73 -28.53
CA MET A 143 7.66 8.97 -27.81
C MET A 143 6.62 9.82 -28.54
N PHE A 144 5.87 10.64 -27.80
CA PHE A 144 4.98 11.65 -28.35
C PHE A 144 5.78 12.78 -29.03
N SER A 145 5.21 13.36 -30.07
CA SER A 145 5.78 14.48 -30.78
C SER A 145 5.22 15.81 -30.26
N PRO A 146 6.04 16.86 -30.12
CA PRO A 146 5.58 18.18 -29.70
C PRO A 146 4.47 18.73 -30.61
N GLY A 147 3.44 19.32 -30.00
CA GLY A 147 2.33 19.94 -30.70
C GLY A 147 1.28 18.99 -31.30
N LEU A 148 1.47 17.68 -31.15
CA LEU A 148 0.49 16.69 -31.59
C LEU A 148 -0.32 16.13 -30.40
N ASN A 149 -1.57 15.74 -30.66
CA ASN A 149 -2.40 15.06 -29.68
C ASN A 149 -2.01 13.57 -29.59
N GLU A 150 -0.80 13.32 -29.16
CA GLU A 150 -0.23 12.01 -28.96
C GLU A 150 -0.04 11.75 -27.47
N ILE A 151 -0.31 10.52 -27.03
CA ILE A 151 -0.21 10.12 -25.64
C ILE A 151 0.69 8.91 -25.45
N LEU A 152 1.50 8.94 -24.38
CA LEU A 152 2.18 7.80 -23.79
C LEU A 152 1.39 7.30 -22.59
N VAL A 153 1.22 6.02 -22.46
CA VAL A 153 0.39 5.39 -21.44
C VAL A 153 1.27 4.59 -20.49
N GLY A 154 1.12 4.83 -19.19
CA GLY A 154 1.80 4.00 -18.18
C GLY A 154 1.29 2.57 -18.18
N GLU A 155 2.17 1.59 -17.92
CA GLU A 155 1.83 0.15 -18.02
C GLU A 155 0.65 -0.26 -17.13
N LYS A 156 0.55 0.30 -15.92
CA LYS A 156 -0.55 -0.02 -15.00
C LYS A 156 -1.89 0.41 -15.57
N VAL A 157 -1.98 1.63 -16.09
CA VAL A 157 -3.23 2.15 -16.65
C VAL A 157 -3.55 1.50 -17.99
N ALA A 158 -2.54 1.14 -18.81
CA ALA A 158 -2.74 0.44 -20.08
C ALA A 158 -3.43 -0.93 -19.88
N GLY A 159 -3.08 -1.65 -18.82
CA GLY A 159 -3.72 -2.93 -18.48
C GLY A 159 -5.18 -2.81 -18.03
N GLU A 160 -5.55 -1.70 -17.40
CA GLU A 160 -6.82 -1.54 -16.71
C GLU A 160 -7.88 -0.78 -17.51
N VAL A 161 -7.47 0.10 -18.43
CA VAL A 161 -8.36 1.01 -19.16
C VAL A 161 -8.58 0.52 -20.60
N LYS A 162 -9.84 0.63 -21.03
CA LYS A 162 -10.22 0.25 -22.40
C LYS A 162 -9.78 1.35 -23.39
N GLY A 163 -9.19 0.92 -24.50
CA GLY A 163 -8.84 1.81 -25.62
C GLY A 163 -7.48 2.49 -25.50
N LEU A 164 -6.67 2.15 -24.50
CA LEU A 164 -5.31 2.68 -24.31
C LEU A 164 -4.23 1.76 -24.91
N ASP A 165 -4.59 0.91 -25.85
CA ASP A 165 -3.62 0.11 -26.61
C ASP A 165 -2.92 0.98 -27.68
N VAL A 166 -1.64 0.72 -27.95
CA VAL A 166 -0.85 1.46 -28.94
C VAL A 166 -1.52 1.40 -30.31
N GLY A 167 -1.65 2.55 -30.95
CA GLY A 167 -2.33 2.75 -32.23
C GLY A 167 -3.80 3.09 -32.12
N ASN A 168 -4.42 2.98 -30.95
CA ASN A 168 -5.80 3.38 -30.74
C ASN A 168 -5.94 4.89 -30.58
N THR A 169 -7.14 5.39 -30.82
CA THR A 169 -7.51 6.79 -30.60
C THR A 169 -8.56 6.87 -29.52
N LEU A 170 -8.34 7.76 -28.55
CA LEU A 170 -9.25 8.03 -27.44
C LEU A 170 -9.70 9.48 -27.50
N ARG A 171 -11.01 9.73 -27.29
CA ARG A 171 -11.55 11.08 -27.26
C ARG A 171 -11.54 11.63 -25.84
N LEU A 172 -10.71 12.66 -25.62
CA LEU A 172 -10.59 13.36 -24.33
C LEU A 172 -10.85 14.84 -24.55
N SER A 173 -11.74 15.44 -23.73
CA SER A 173 -12.10 16.86 -23.79
C SER A 173 -12.49 17.36 -25.19
N GLY A 174 -13.15 16.53 -25.98
CA GLY A 174 -13.56 16.89 -27.34
C GLY A 174 -12.51 16.75 -28.43
N SER A 175 -11.26 16.47 -28.06
CA SER A 175 -10.14 16.20 -28.97
C SER A 175 -9.82 14.73 -29.06
N ASP A 176 -9.41 14.26 -30.22
CA ASP A 176 -8.96 12.89 -30.43
C ASP A 176 -7.46 12.77 -30.14
N TRP A 177 -7.09 11.81 -29.30
CA TRP A 177 -5.74 11.56 -28.85
C TRP A 177 -5.29 10.17 -29.28
N THR A 178 -4.13 10.06 -29.92
CA THR A 178 -3.58 8.81 -30.40
C THR A 178 -2.58 8.23 -29.39
N VAL A 179 -2.77 6.99 -29.00
CA VAL A 179 -1.80 6.25 -28.16
C VAL A 179 -0.61 5.85 -29.03
N VAL A 180 0.55 6.46 -28.79
CA VAL A 180 1.76 6.22 -29.59
C VAL A 180 2.76 5.29 -28.93
N GLY A 181 2.62 5.03 -27.63
CA GLY A 181 3.47 4.09 -26.91
C GLY A 181 3.05 3.87 -25.47
N THR A 182 3.71 2.91 -24.84
CA THR A 182 3.58 2.60 -23.42
C THR A 182 4.93 2.72 -22.71
N PHE A 183 4.91 3.08 -21.43
CA PHE A 183 6.12 3.22 -20.64
C PHE A 183 6.01 2.54 -19.28
N SER A 184 7.18 2.18 -18.73
CA SER A 184 7.34 1.65 -17.38
C SER A 184 8.34 2.48 -16.58
N LEU A 185 8.13 2.54 -15.28
CA LEU A 185 8.92 3.27 -14.28
C LEU A 185 9.14 2.45 -12.99
N ALA A 186 9.45 1.17 -13.16
CA ALA A 186 9.73 0.25 -12.05
C ALA A 186 8.60 0.19 -10.99
N GLY A 187 7.34 0.29 -11.42
CA GLY A 187 6.17 0.15 -10.55
C GLY A 187 5.80 1.39 -9.73
N ASN A 188 6.37 2.56 -10.04
CA ASN A 188 6.03 3.80 -9.33
C ASN A 188 4.62 4.34 -9.70
N LEU A 189 4.21 5.44 -9.08
CA LEU A 189 2.88 6.04 -9.29
C LEU A 189 2.66 6.57 -10.69
N PHE A 190 3.68 7.05 -11.36
CA PHE A 190 3.56 7.62 -12.71
C PHE A 190 3.10 6.59 -13.75
N GLU A 191 3.24 5.30 -13.50
CA GLU A 191 2.68 4.25 -14.36
C GLU A 191 1.13 4.22 -14.37
N SER A 192 0.50 4.98 -13.47
CA SER A 192 -0.96 5.18 -13.43
C SER A 192 -1.40 6.43 -14.21
N GLU A 193 -0.47 7.14 -14.85
CA GLU A 193 -0.72 8.35 -15.62
C GLU A 193 -0.66 8.13 -17.13
N VAL A 194 -1.16 9.10 -17.85
CA VAL A 194 -1.01 9.27 -19.30
C VAL A 194 -0.23 10.55 -19.55
N TRP A 195 0.79 10.52 -20.39
CA TRP A 195 1.67 11.64 -20.67
C TRP A 195 1.50 12.16 -22.10
N ALA A 196 1.58 13.47 -22.25
CA ALA A 196 1.45 14.14 -23.54
C ALA A 196 2.33 15.39 -23.61
N ASP A 197 2.40 15.99 -24.78
CA ASP A 197 3.03 17.30 -24.95
C ASP A 197 2.25 18.38 -24.19
N LEU A 198 2.97 19.25 -23.47
CA LEU A 198 2.41 20.31 -22.65
C LEU A 198 1.52 21.26 -23.46
N SER A 199 1.98 21.69 -24.64
CA SER A 199 1.24 22.64 -25.47
C SER A 199 -0.07 22.05 -26.00
N SER A 200 -0.07 20.75 -26.31
CA SER A 200 -1.25 20.01 -26.73
C SER A 200 -2.29 19.91 -25.60
N VAL A 201 -1.86 19.60 -24.37
CA VAL A 201 -2.75 19.57 -23.19
C VAL A 201 -3.29 20.96 -22.88
N GLN A 202 -2.43 21.99 -22.88
CA GLN A 202 -2.85 23.37 -22.65
C GLN A 202 -3.91 23.83 -23.67
N SER A 203 -3.73 23.48 -24.92
CA SER A 203 -4.69 23.83 -26.00
C SER A 203 -6.01 23.08 -25.87
N ALA A 204 -5.96 21.77 -25.64
CA ALA A 204 -7.16 20.94 -25.53
C ALA A 204 -8.05 21.30 -24.31
N TYR A 205 -7.43 21.82 -23.25
CA TYR A 205 -8.14 22.16 -22.00
C TYR A 205 -8.29 23.68 -21.77
N ASN A 206 -7.97 24.51 -22.78
CA ASN A 206 -8.04 25.99 -22.70
C ASN A 206 -7.24 26.57 -21.52
N ARG A 207 -6.07 26.01 -21.23
CA ARG A 207 -5.18 26.42 -20.14
C ARG A 207 -3.86 27.00 -20.67
N HIS A 208 -3.92 27.86 -21.66
CA HIS A 208 -2.76 28.49 -22.25
C HIS A 208 -1.92 29.24 -21.21
N ASN A 209 -0.59 29.06 -21.26
CA ASN A 209 0.37 29.67 -20.33
C ASN A 209 0.12 29.37 -18.84
N GLN A 210 -0.62 28.32 -18.52
CA GLN A 210 -0.79 27.84 -17.16
C GLN A 210 0.11 26.62 -16.93
N TYR A 211 0.85 26.64 -15.84
CA TYR A 211 1.70 25.55 -15.38
C TYR A 211 1.37 25.28 -13.92
N GLN A 212 1.40 24.05 -13.51
CA GLN A 212 1.12 23.68 -12.12
C GLN A 212 2.39 23.36 -11.35
N SER A 213 3.37 22.79 -12.02
CA SER A 213 4.66 22.49 -11.41
C SER A 213 5.79 22.68 -12.41
N ALA A 214 6.99 22.84 -11.87
CA ALA A 214 8.23 22.71 -12.63
C ALA A 214 9.10 21.65 -11.97
N ARG A 215 9.70 20.80 -12.78
CA ARG A 215 10.69 19.82 -12.33
C ARG A 215 12.03 20.17 -12.95
N ILE A 216 13.07 20.21 -12.11
CA ILE A 216 14.42 20.60 -12.50
C ILE A 216 15.42 19.56 -12.01
N ALA A 217 16.30 19.10 -12.90
CA ALA A 217 17.42 18.26 -12.49
C ALA A 217 18.47 19.09 -11.76
N LEU A 218 18.85 18.67 -10.56
CA LEU A 218 19.91 19.27 -9.77
C LEU A 218 21.26 18.63 -10.09
N ILE A 219 22.34 19.39 -9.95
CA ILE A 219 23.71 18.89 -10.10
C ILE A 219 23.99 17.87 -8.99
N ASP A 220 23.61 18.21 -7.75
CA ASP A 220 23.67 17.38 -6.57
C ASP A 220 22.54 17.74 -5.59
N LYS A 221 22.52 17.08 -4.44
CA LYS A 221 21.46 17.30 -3.42
C LYS A 221 21.58 18.67 -2.73
N ASP A 222 22.77 19.19 -2.61
CA ASP A 222 23.05 20.46 -1.92
C ASP A 222 22.55 21.64 -2.76
N ALA A 223 22.50 21.48 -4.09
CA ALA A 223 21.93 22.46 -5.02
C ALA A 223 20.43 22.75 -4.77
N LEU A 224 19.71 21.88 -4.04
CA LEU A 224 18.35 22.16 -3.61
C LEU A 224 18.29 23.37 -2.68
N PHE A 225 19.28 23.52 -1.81
CA PHE A 225 19.39 24.68 -0.91
C PHE A 225 19.64 25.97 -1.69
N ASP A 226 20.57 25.94 -2.67
CA ASP A 226 20.86 27.10 -3.53
C ASP A 226 19.63 27.54 -4.32
N LEU A 227 18.87 26.57 -4.85
CA LEU A 227 17.64 26.83 -5.57
C LEU A 227 16.54 27.41 -4.65
N THR A 228 16.48 26.95 -3.40
CA THR A 228 15.55 27.47 -2.39
C THR A 228 15.91 28.91 -2.05
N LEU A 229 17.18 29.22 -1.84
CA LEU A 229 17.66 30.57 -1.57
C LEU A 229 17.39 31.51 -2.75
N TYR A 230 17.69 31.07 -3.96
CA TYR A 230 17.40 31.81 -5.20
C TYR A 230 15.90 32.14 -5.33
N SER A 231 15.03 31.19 -5.00
CA SER A 231 13.58 31.42 -5.01
C SER A 231 13.12 32.39 -3.90
N ALA A 232 13.80 32.42 -2.77
CA ALA A 232 13.46 33.30 -1.65
C ALA A 232 13.97 34.76 -1.86
N GLU A 233 15.06 34.93 -2.60
CA GLU A 233 15.64 36.26 -2.90
C GLU A 233 14.84 37.05 -3.95
N ASP A 234 14.18 36.37 -4.88
CA ASP A 234 13.39 37.03 -5.92
C ASP A 234 11.88 36.92 -5.60
N ILE A 235 11.28 38.06 -5.19
CA ILE A 235 9.87 38.14 -4.81
C ILE A 235 8.90 37.69 -5.94
N ARG A 236 9.35 37.67 -7.20
CA ARG A 236 8.55 37.19 -8.32
C ARG A 236 8.40 35.67 -8.32
N LEU A 237 9.30 34.97 -7.63
CA LEU A 237 9.33 33.51 -7.66
C LEU A 237 8.36 32.90 -6.65
N ASP A 238 8.10 33.46 -5.48
CA ASP A 238 7.18 32.93 -4.43
C ASP A 238 6.83 31.44 -4.61
N LEU A 239 7.86 30.57 -4.57
CA LEU A 239 7.76 29.16 -4.89
C LEU A 239 8.06 28.28 -3.68
N ALA A 240 7.29 27.24 -3.50
CA ALA A 240 7.65 26.12 -2.66
C ALA A 240 8.63 25.21 -3.40
N VAL A 241 9.88 25.17 -2.93
CA VAL A 241 10.96 24.35 -3.49
C VAL A 241 11.19 23.15 -2.59
N GLN A 242 11.09 21.94 -3.11
CA GLN A 242 11.38 20.70 -2.39
C GLN A 242 11.87 19.63 -3.36
N SER A 243 12.53 18.57 -2.88
CA SER A 243 12.83 17.45 -3.76
C SER A 243 11.56 16.69 -4.14
N GLU A 244 11.52 16.12 -5.33
CA GLU A 244 10.38 15.30 -5.78
C GLU A 244 10.11 14.15 -4.79
N LYS A 245 11.16 13.55 -4.24
CA LYS A 245 11.07 12.52 -3.22
C LYS A 245 10.42 13.02 -1.92
N GLN A 246 10.79 14.21 -1.44
CA GLN A 246 10.16 14.81 -0.27
C GLN A 246 8.67 15.10 -0.48
N TYR A 247 8.30 15.57 -1.67
CA TYR A 247 6.90 15.81 -2.03
C TYR A 247 6.06 14.53 -1.91
N PHE A 248 6.51 13.44 -2.54
CA PHE A 248 5.79 12.17 -2.48
C PHE A 248 5.83 11.53 -1.09
N SER A 249 6.94 11.65 -0.34
CA SER A 249 7.03 11.15 1.03
C SER A 249 6.01 11.80 1.96
N LYS A 250 5.83 13.12 1.88
CA LYS A 250 4.81 13.83 2.68
C LYS A 250 3.39 13.38 2.35
N GLN A 251 3.09 13.13 1.07
CA GLN A 251 1.79 12.58 0.68
C GLN A 251 1.60 11.14 1.19
N THR A 252 2.69 10.35 1.22
CA THR A 252 2.69 8.98 1.72
C THR A 252 2.30 8.91 3.18
N GLU A 253 2.91 9.73 4.02
CA GLU A 253 2.67 9.72 5.48
C GLU A 253 1.20 9.93 5.80
N GLY A 254 0.53 10.86 5.13
CA GLY A 254 -0.89 11.09 5.31
C GLY A 254 -1.77 9.88 5.01
N MET A 255 -1.56 9.25 3.87
CA MET A 255 -2.35 8.09 3.43
C MET A 255 -2.03 6.82 4.21
N VAL A 256 -0.74 6.53 4.42
CA VAL A 256 -0.29 5.36 5.20
C VAL A 256 -0.80 5.45 6.64
N ASN A 257 -0.73 6.63 7.25
CA ASN A 257 -1.28 6.85 8.59
C ASN A 257 -2.80 6.63 8.61
N LEU A 258 -3.54 7.13 7.64
CA LEU A 258 -4.99 6.94 7.54
C LEU A 258 -5.36 5.46 7.44
N VAL A 259 -4.69 4.70 6.55
CA VAL A 259 -4.92 3.25 6.42
C VAL A 259 -4.56 2.52 7.72
N SER A 260 -3.46 2.90 8.36
CA SER A 260 -3.03 2.30 9.64
C SER A 260 -4.01 2.63 10.78
N TYR A 261 -4.53 3.85 10.84
CA TYR A 261 -5.56 4.25 11.81
C TYR A 261 -6.87 3.49 11.63
N LEU A 262 -7.19 3.02 10.44
CA LEU A 262 -8.35 2.16 10.20
C LEU A 262 -8.04 0.68 10.46
N ALA A 263 -6.87 0.21 10.07
CA ALA A 263 -6.48 -1.20 10.18
C ALA A 263 -6.42 -1.69 11.64
N TRP A 264 -5.78 -0.91 12.53
CA TRP A 264 -5.59 -1.33 13.92
C TRP A 264 -6.88 -1.41 14.75
N PRO A 265 -7.80 -0.44 14.73
CA PRO A 265 -9.09 -0.58 15.41
C PRO A 265 -9.92 -1.76 14.89
N LEU A 266 -9.93 -1.98 13.59
CA LEU A 266 -10.62 -3.15 12.99
C LEU A 266 -9.97 -4.46 13.44
N ALA A 267 -8.64 -4.55 13.45
CA ALA A 267 -7.92 -5.72 13.93
C ALA A 267 -8.21 -6.00 15.40
N ILE A 268 -8.26 -4.96 16.25
CA ILE A 268 -8.62 -5.09 17.67
C ILE A 268 -10.07 -5.58 17.81
N LEU A 269 -11.00 -5.00 17.08
CA LEU A 269 -12.43 -5.40 17.14
C LEU A 269 -12.61 -6.86 16.70
N LEU A 270 -11.98 -7.27 15.61
CA LEU A 270 -11.97 -8.66 15.16
C LEU A 270 -11.26 -9.59 16.15
N SER A 271 -10.20 -9.11 16.80
CA SER A 271 -9.50 -9.86 17.85
C SER A 271 -10.38 -10.11 19.08
N ILE A 272 -11.22 -9.14 19.47
CA ILE A 272 -12.20 -9.31 20.55
C ILE A 272 -13.25 -10.37 20.16
N GLY A 273 -13.75 -10.35 18.93
CA GLY A 273 -14.66 -11.36 18.41
C GLY A 273 -14.01 -12.75 18.41
N THR A 274 -12.78 -12.85 17.93
CA THR A 274 -12.00 -14.10 17.91
C THR A 274 -11.71 -14.59 19.33
N PHE A 275 -11.30 -13.70 20.22
CA PHE A 275 -11.11 -14.01 21.65
C PHE A 275 -12.38 -14.65 22.24
N THR A 276 -13.53 -14.03 22.02
CA THR A 276 -14.82 -14.54 22.52
C THR A 276 -15.18 -15.90 21.91
N GLY A 277 -14.94 -16.07 20.60
CA GLY A 277 -15.15 -17.33 19.90
C GLY A 277 -14.26 -18.46 20.43
N ILE A 278 -12.97 -18.21 20.58
CA ILE A 278 -12.00 -19.17 21.13
C ILE A 278 -12.34 -19.47 22.60
N TYR A 279 -12.65 -18.44 23.41
CA TYR A 279 -13.03 -18.58 24.80
C TYR A 279 -14.23 -19.53 24.94
N ASN A 280 -15.33 -19.31 24.20
CA ASN A 280 -16.52 -20.13 24.23
C ASN A 280 -16.23 -21.57 23.75
N ALA A 281 -15.50 -21.73 22.67
CA ALA A 281 -15.12 -23.03 22.15
C ALA A 281 -14.30 -23.83 23.17
N MET A 282 -13.34 -23.18 23.84
CA MET A 282 -12.53 -23.81 24.88
C MET A 282 -13.30 -24.10 26.17
N GLN A 283 -14.25 -23.25 26.54
CA GLN A 283 -15.13 -23.50 27.66
C GLN A 283 -15.92 -24.81 27.45
N ILE A 284 -16.54 -24.97 26.28
CA ILE A 284 -17.27 -26.19 25.90
C ILE A 284 -16.32 -27.39 25.87
N SER A 285 -15.12 -27.22 25.29
CA SER A 285 -14.10 -28.30 25.25
C SER A 285 -13.71 -28.77 26.65
N ILE A 286 -13.44 -27.85 27.56
CA ILE A 286 -13.01 -28.14 28.93
C ILE A 286 -14.15 -28.80 29.72
N ASP A 287 -15.38 -28.28 29.58
CA ASP A 287 -16.53 -28.83 30.26
C ASP A 287 -16.83 -30.27 29.83
N SER A 288 -16.65 -30.58 28.56
CA SER A 288 -16.81 -31.95 28.05
C SER A 288 -15.73 -32.93 28.56
N ARG A 289 -14.57 -32.41 29.01
CA ARG A 289 -13.40 -33.18 29.48
C ARG A 289 -13.26 -33.24 31.01
N ARG A 290 -14.22 -32.74 31.76
CA ARG A 290 -14.10 -32.68 33.23
C ARG A 290 -13.73 -34.03 33.84
N ARG A 291 -14.38 -35.13 33.41
CA ARG A 291 -14.07 -36.48 33.87
C ARG A 291 -12.65 -36.91 33.52
N GLU A 292 -12.17 -36.61 32.32
CA GLU A 292 -10.81 -36.91 31.89
C GLU A 292 -9.79 -36.20 32.78
N PHE A 293 -10.01 -34.91 33.09
CA PHE A 293 -9.10 -34.13 33.93
C PHE A 293 -9.03 -34.67 35.38
N VAL A 294 -10.14 -35.16 35.89
CA VAL A 294 -10.16 -35.80 37.22
C VAL A 294 -9.38 -37.09 37.23
N ILE A 295 -9.56 -37.95 36.24
CA ILE A 295 -8.80 -39.21 36.10
C ILE A 295 -7.29 -38.92 35.99
N LEU A 296 -6.92 -37.92 35.15
CA LEU A 296 -5.54 -37.53 35.04
C LEU A 296 -4.95 -37.05 36.37
N ARG A 297 -5.73 -36.33 37.19
CA ARG A 297 -5.31 -35.91 38.52
C ARG A 297 -5.14 -37.08 39.49
N GLN A 298 -6.02 -38.05 39.43
CA GLN A 298 -5.94 -39.29 40.24
C GLN A 298 -4.69 -40.11 39.86
N LEU A 299 -4.30 -40.08 38.56
CA LEU A 299 -3.06 -40.70 38.06
C LEU A 299 -1.79 -39.93 38.42
N GLY A 300 -1.88 -38.80 39.18
CA GLY A 300 -0.76 -38.06 39.68
C GLY A 300 -0.29 -36.89 38.78
N PHE A 301 -1.03 -36.54 37.73
CA PHE A 301 -0.69 -35.38 36.92
C PHE A 301 -1.00 -34.08 37.68
N SER A 302 -0.06 -33.11 37.62
CA SER A 302 -0.22 -31.83 38.29
C SER A 302 -1.27 -30.95 37.59
N ARG A 303 -1.90 -30.03 38.35
CA ARG A 303 -2.82 -29.02 37.80
C ARG A 303 -2.17 -28.17 36.69
N TRP A 304 -0.94 -27.75 36.93
CA TRP A 304 -0.14 -27.00 35.97
C TRP A 304 0.15 -27.78 34.67
N GLY A 305 0.36 -29.10 34.77
CA GLY A 305 0.57 -29.92 33.58
C GLY A 305 -0.67 -29.97 32.68
N ILE A 306 -1.85 -30.14 33.27
CA ILE A 306 -3.13 -30.13 32.53
C ILE A 306 -3.41 -28.75 31.94
N PHE A 307 -3.16 -27.68 32.71
CA PHE A 307 -3.29 -26.30 32.23
C PHE A 307 -2.41 -26.02 31.01
N ILE A 308 -1.12 -26.36 31.08
CA ILE A 308 -0.16 -26.17 29.97
C ILE A 308 -0.59 -27.00 28.75
N SER A 309 -1.09 -28.20 28.94
CA SER A 309 -1.56 -29.07 27.87
C SER A 309 -2.74 -28.44 27.09
N VAL A 310 -3.71 -27.89 27.82
CA VAL A 310 -4.88 -27.18 27.21
C VAL A 310 -4.42 -25.89 26.50
N LEU A 311 -3.51 -25.13 27.11
CA LEU A 311 -2.91 -23.94 26.48
C LEU A 311 -2.20 -24.29 25.17
N PHE A 312 -1.40 -25.37 25.19
CA PHE A 312 -0.66 -25.81 24.01
C PHE A 312 -1.61 -26.24 22.88
N GLU A 313 -2.71 -26.94 23.19
CA GLU A 313 -3.75 -27.34 22.23
C GLU A 313 -4.32 -26.12 21.49
N SER A 314 -4.74 -25.10 22.23
CA SER A 314 -5.29 -23.88 21.64
C SER A 314 -4.27 -23.07 20.87
N LEU A 315 -3.07 -22.90 21.43
CA LEU A 315 -2.00 -22.17 20.76
C LEU A 315 -1.63 -22.84 19.44
N LEU A 316 -1.56 -24.17 19.41
CA LEU A 316 -1.29 -24.92 18.18
C LEU A 316 -2.40 -24.66 17.12
N CYS A 317 -3.67 -24.72 17.53
CA CYS A 317 -4.79 -24.42 16.62
C CYS A 317 -4.73 -22.98 16.12
N SER A 318 -4.40 -22.02 16.98
CA SER A 318 -4.26 -20.61 16.58
C SER A 318 -3.08 -20.39 15.62
N VAL A 319 -1.97 -21.06 15.87
CA VAL A 319 -0.78 -21.03 14.98
C VAL A 319 -1.09 -21.66 13.63
N VAL A 320 -1.79 -22.79 13.61
CA VAL A 320 -2.25 -23.41 12.35
C VAL A 320 -3.19 -22.47 11.60
N GLY A 321 -4.15 -21.87 12.31
CA GLY A 321 -5.07 -20.88 11.72
C GLY A 321 -4.32 -19.66 11.17
N ALA A 322 -3.34 -19.14 11.91
CA ALA A 322 -2.48 -18.06 11.43
C ALA A 322 -1.71 -18.47 10.17
N GLY A 323 -1.11 -19.66 10.17
CA GLY A 323 -0.39 -20.18 9.00
C GLY A 323 -1.27 -20.31 7.75
N VAL A 324 -2.49 -20.85 7.92
CA VAL A 324 -3.49 -20.92 6.83
C VAL A 324 -3.89 -19.52 6.37
N GLY A 325 -4.15 -18.60 7.31
CA GLY A 325 -4.51 -17.22 6.99
C GLY A 325 -3.42 -16.48 6.23
N ILE A 326 -2.17 -16.63 6.65
CA ILE A 326 -1.00 -16.08 5.95
C ILE A 326 -0.86 -16.69 4.55
N GLY A 327 -1.01 -18.02 4.43
CA GLY A 327 -0.94 -18.70 3.14
C GLY A 327 -2.00 -18.20 2.15
N ILE A 328 -3.25 -18.05 2.59
CA ILE A 328 -4.33 -17.47 1.78
C ILE A 328 -4.01 -16.01 1.44
N ALA A 329 -3.56 -15.22 2.42
CA ALA A 329 -3.25 -13.81 2.21
C ALA A 329 -2.12 -13.61 1.20
N LEU A 330 -1.07 -14.42 1.23
CA LEU A 330 0.01 -14.40 0.24
C LEU A 330 -0.50 -14.72 -1.17
N LEU A 331 -1.39 -15.72 -1.30
CA LEU A 331 -1.94 -16.11 -2.61
C LEU A 331 -2.90 -15.06 -3.19
N VAL A 332 -3.63 -14.35 -2.34
CA VAL A 332 -4.69 -13.42 -2.77
C VAL A 332 -4.19 -11.99 -2.87
N PHE A 333 -3.37 -11.54 -1.94
CA PHE A 333 -2.99 -10.13 -1.84
C PHE A 333 -1.62 -9.82 -2.46
N ASP A 334 -0.66 -10.73 -2.42
CA ASP A 334 0.68 -10.41 -2.92
C ASP A 334 0.66 -10.23 -4.45
N GLY A 335 1.12 -9.05 -4.91
CA GLY A 335 1.07 -8.68 -6.32
C GLY A 335 -0.31 -8.27 -6.85
N PHE A 336 -1.37 -8.31 -6.03
CA PHE A 336 -2.70 -7.84 -6.46
C PHE A 336 -2.67 -6.33 -6.69
N ILE A 337 -3.17 -5.88 -7.85
CA ILE A 337 -3.23 -4.45 -8.17
C ILE A 337 -4.48 -3.85 -7.53
N ALA A 338 -4.27 -3.00 -6.55
CA ALA A 338 -5.32 -2.21 -5.93
C ALA A 338 -5.32 -0.80 -6.49
N THR A 339 -6.49 -0.19 -6.52
CA THR A 339 -6.66 1.19 -6.93
C THR A 339 -7.23 1.99 -5.77
N THR A 340 -6.62 3.13 -5.47
CA THR A 340 -7.13 4.09 -4.49
C THR A 340 -7.27 5.46 -5.12
N MET A 341 -8.03 6.35 -4.46
CA MET A 341 -8.13 7.74 -4.87
C MET A 341 -6.91 8.49 -4.35
N GLY A 342 -6.16 9.12 -5.24
CA GLY A 342 -5.06 10.01 -4.90
C GLY A 342 -5.53 11.32 -4.27
N SER A 343 -4.59 12.12 -3.77
CA SER A 343 -4.86 13.44 -3.17
C SER A 343 -5.49 14.45 -4.15
N SER A 344 -5.38 14.18 -5.43
CA SER A 344 -5.88 15.00 -6.54
C SER A 344 -7.17 14.47 -7.16
N PHE A 345 -7.89 13.56 -6.49
CA PHE A 345 -9.08 12.87 -6.99
C PHE A 345 -8.86 12.00 -8.24
N ASP A 346 -7.64 11.72 -8.57
CA ASP A 346 -7.23 10.74 -9.56
C ASP A 346 -7.19 9.33 -8.95
N SER A 347 -7.26 8.33 -9.81
CA SER A 347 -7.14 6.93 -9.39
C SER A 347 -5.70 6.47 -9.53
N VAL A 348 -5.09 6.11 -8.43
CA VAL A 348 -3.72 5.60 -8.37
C VAL A 348 -3.76 4.10 -8.18
N SER A 349 -3.10 3.37 -9.07
CA SER A 349 -2.92 1.92 -8.98
C SER A 349 -1.56 1.57 -8.38
N TYR A 350 -1.57 0.63 -7.45
CA TYR A 350 -0.36 0.09 -6.84
C TYR A 350 -0.54 -1.40 -6.55
N SER A 351 0.55 -2.13 -6.49
CA SER A 351 0.52 -3.55 -6.12
C SER A 351 0.60 -3.72 -4.61
N LEU A 352 -0.28 -4.54 -4.04
CA LEU A 352 -0.19 -4.93 -2.66
C LEU A 352 1.11 -5.72 -2.44
N SER A 353 1.73 -5.51 -1.29
CA SER A 353 2.97 -6.19 -0.94
C SER A 353 2.88 -6.79 0.46
N VAL A 354 3.08 -8.10 0.56
CA VAL A 354 3.12 -8.82 1.83
C VAL A 354 4.57 -9.05 2.20
N ASN A 355 5.08 -8.30 3.17
CA ASN A 355 6.45 -8.44 3.66
C ASN A 355 6.54 -9.28 4.96
N GLY A 356 7.76 -9.71 5.32
CA GLY A 356 7.99 -10.51 6.53
C GLY A 356 7.55 -9.84 7.83
N SER A 357 7.57 -8.50 7.91
CA SER A 357 7.12 -7.75 9.08
C SER A 357 5.61 -7.89 9.28
N ILE A 358 4.83 -7.80 8.20
CA ILE A 358 3.36 -7.97 8.22
C ILE A 358 3.00 -9.39 8.65
N VAL A 359 3.69 -10.39 8.10
CA VAL A 359 3.52 -11.80 8.47
C VAL A 359 3.78 -12.01 9.96
N LEU A 360 4.87 -11.44 10.48
CA LEU A 360 5.23 -11.56 11.90
C LEU A 360 4.20 -10.87 12.81
N GLN A 361 3.75 -9.67 12.46
CA GLN A 361 2.73 -8.94 13.23
C GLN A 361 1.42 -9.71 13.31
N ALA A 362 0.95 -10.25 12.18
CA ALA A 362 -0.28 -11.03 12.11
C ALA A 362 -0.18 -12.34 12.90
N PHE A 363 0.96 -13.02 12.80
CA PHE A 363 1.25 -14.23 13.56
C PHE A 363 1.27 -13.97 15.06
N LEU A 364 1.96 -12.93 15.51
CA LEU A 364 2.04 -12.55 16.92
C LEU A 364 0.67 -12.16 17.48
N LEU A 365 -0.11 -11.38 16.75
CA LEU A 365 -1.46 -11.00 17.16
C LEU A 365 -2.33 -12.24 17.36
N SER A 366 -2.35 -13.15 16.40
CA SER A 366 -3.12 -14.41 16.48
C SER A 366 -2.68 -15.27 17.66
N ALA A 367 -1.37 -15.42 17.89
CA ALA A 367 -0.84 -16.18 19.00
C ALA A 367 -1.21 -15.56 20.36
N ILE A 368 -1.13 -14.25 20.49
CA ILE A 368 -1.50 -13.52 21.72
C ILE A 368 -3.00 -13.70 22.01
N VAL A 369 -3.85 -13.50 21.00
CA VAL A 369 -5.31 -13.64 21.15
C VAL A 369 -5.66 -15.08 21.53
N GLY A 370 -5.08 -16.08 20.87
CA GLY A 370 -5.27 -17.49 21.18
C GLY A 370 -4.81 -17.85 22.59
N PHE A 371 -3.67 -17.34 23.02
CA PHE A 371 -3.16 -17.54 24.37
C PHE A 371 -4.10 -16.94 25.43
N LEU A 372 -4.46 -15.67 25.29
CA LEU A 372 -5.29 -14.95 26.26
C LEU A 372 -6.69 -15.55 26.38
N ALA A 373 -7.28 -15.95 25.25
CA ALA A 373 -8.63 -16.51 25.23
C ALA A 373 -8.76 -17.82 26.02
N VAL A 374 -7.67 -18.58 26.12
CA VAL A 374 -7.67 -19.89 26.80
C VAL A 374 -7.23 -19.83 28.25
N CYS A 375 -6.49 -18.80 28.65
CA CYS A 375 -6.00 -18.68 30.04
C CYS A 375 -7.12 -18.78 31.07
N ILE A 376 -8.24 -18.08 30.87
CA ILE A 376 -9.37 -18.03 31.82
C ILE A 376 -10.10 -19.39 31.90
N PRO A 377 -10.58 -19.97 30.79
CA PRO A 377 -11.30 -21.25 30.85
C PRO A 377 -10.40 -22.40 31.33
N ALA A 378 -9.14 -22.44 30.90
CA ALA A 378 -8.20 -23.45 31.34
C ALA A 378 -7.93 -23.39 32.85
N HIS A 379 -7.73 -22.17 33.39
CA HIS A 379 -7.54 -22.00 34.84
C HIS A 379 -8.77 -22.44 35.64
N ARG A 380 -9.97 -22.07 35.19
CA ARG A 380 -11.24 -22.47 35.83
C ARG A 380 -11.44 -23.98 35.76
N GLY A 381 -11.23 -24.59 34.59
CA GLY A 381 -11.46 -26.03 34.40
C GLY A 381 -10.57 -26.92 35.25
N VAL A 382 -9.32 -26.52 35.46
CA VAL A 382 -8.33 -27.26 36.27
C VAL A 382 -8.58 -27.10 37.78
N ASN A 383 -9.19 -25.99 38.22
CA ASN A 383 -9.43 -25.69 39.65
C ASN A 383 -10.81 -26.13 40.17
N GLN A 384 -11.72 -26.54 39.30
CA GLN A 384 -13.02 -27.05 39.74
C GLN A 384 -12.88 -28.32 40.58
N ARG A 385 -13.45 -28.31 41.80
CA ARG A 385 -13.62 -29.50 42.63
C ARG A 385 -14.83 -30.28 42.08
N LEU A 386 -14.73 -31.58 41.92
CA LEU A 386 -15.92 -32.39 41.81
C LEU A 386 -16.71 -32.23 43.12
N ALA A 387 -17.89 -31.66 43.05
CA ALA A 387 -18.90 -31.96 44.06
C ALA A 387 -19.25 -33.45 43.85
N LEU A 388 -18.81 -34.27 44.78
CA LEU A 388 -19.22 -35.65 44.91
C LEU A 388 -20.70 -35.69 45.27
#